data_663fa363d4b0c3f1b55680f17760c7de
#
_entry.id   663fa363d4b0c3f1b55680f17760c7de
#
_cell.length_a   1.000
_cell.length_b   1.000
_cell.length_c   1.000
_cell.angle_alpha   90.00
_cell.angle_beta   90.00
_cell.angle_gamma   90.00
#
_symmetry.space_group_name_H-M   'P 1'
#
loop_
_entity.id
_entity.type
_entity.pdbx_description
1 polymer ?
#
loop_
_entity_poly.entity_id
_entity_poly.type
_entity_poly.pdbx_seq_one_letter_code
_entity_poly.pdbx_strand_id
1 'polypeptide(L)'
;MAAPWNPPVKNEDFEFDVCLEDYQNPGLFKANPTLAAGDVKIIKDNGTAADLASLPTVSPASGKVVDVALTATEMNADKVTVIFSDQTSPPEWCDFAVTIIPQSA
;
A
#
# COMPACT_ATOMS: atom_id res chain seq x y z
N MET A 1 -18.13 12.22 7.42
CA MET A 1 -16.96 11.39 7.15
C MET A 1 -16.55 11.55 5.69
N ALA A 2 -15.26 11.73 5.43
CA ALA A 2 -14.77 11.84 4.06
C ALA A 2 -14.87 10.47 3.38
N ALA A 3 -15.09 10.45 2.06
CA ALA A 3 -14.97 9.23 1.30
C ALA A 3 -13.50 8.76 1.35
N PRO A 4 -13.24 7.43 1.33
CA PRO A 4 -11.87 6.93 1.51
C PRO A 4 -10.89 7.39 0.42
N TRP A 5 -11.38 7.82 -0.74
CA TRP A 5 -10.53 8.33 -1.82
C TRP A 5 -10.43 9.85 -1.87
N ASN A 6 -11.01 10.55 -0.89
CA ASN A 6 -10.77 11.98 -0.73
C ASN A 6 -9.32 12.21 -0.27
N PRO A 7 -8.83 13.45 -0.29
CA PRO A 7 -7.49 13.71 0.23
C PRO A 7 -7.29 13.07 1.60
N PRO A 8 -6.10 12.54 1.90
CA PRO A 8 -5.88 11.83 3.17
C PRO A 8 -6.06 12.77 4.36
N VAL A 9 -6.81 12.30 5.36
CA VAL A 9 -7.07 13.04 6.60
C VAL A 9 -6.69 12.14 7.77
N LYS A 10 -6.02 12.75 8.76
CA LYS A 10 -5.58 12.02 9.94
C LYS A 10 -6.77 11.37 10.65
N ASN A 11 -6.60 10.10 11.00
CA ASN A 11 -7.61 9.33 11.74
C ASN A 11 -8.91 9.09 10.96
N GLU A 12 -8.82 9.06 9.62
CA GLU A 12 -9.93 8.67 8.74
C GLU A 12 -9.47 7.64 7.73
N ASP A 13 -10.37 6.76 7.29
CA ASP A 13 -10.06 5.76 6.29
C ASP A 13 -9.55 6.42 5.01
N PHE A 14 -8.62 5.76 4.33
CA PHE A 14 -8.05 6.26 3.08
C PHE A 14 -7.77 5.11 2.13
N GLU A 15 -8.11 5.29 0.87
CA GLU A 15 -7.79 4.33 -0.19
C GLU A 15 -6.96 4.97 -1.28
N PHE A 16 -6.04 4.19 -1.85
CA PHE A 16 -5.28 4.63 -3.00
C PHE A 16 -4.88 3.42 -3.84
N ASP A 17 -4.54 3.67 -5.09
CA ASP A 17 -4.13 2.63 -6.03
C ASP A 17 -2.67 2.80 -6.40
N VAL A 18 -1.98 1.67 -6.59
CA VAL A 18 -0.61 1.66 -7.09
C VAL A 18 -0.47 0.56 -8.13
N CYS A 19 0.58 0.66 -8.94
CA CYS A 19 1.00 -0.41 -9.83
C CYS A 19 2.41 -0.81 -9.44
N LEU A 20 2.69 -2.11 -9.44
CA LEU A 20 3.99 -2.64 -9.01
C LEU A 20 4.80 -3.06 -10.23
N GLU A 21 6.05 -2.62 -10.30
CA GLU A 21 6.93 -2.94 -11.43
C GLU A 21 7.32 -4.43 -11.37
N ASP A 22 7.21 -5.11 -12.51
CA ASP A 22 7.54 -6.53 -12.63
C ASP A 22 9.05 -6.71 -12.46
N TYR A 23 9.46 -7.53 -11.51
CA TYR A 23 10.87 -7.77 -11.23
C TYR A 23 11.59 -8.44 -12.41
N GLN A 24 10.90 -9.37 -13.09
CA GLN A 24 11.51 -10.11 -14.19
C GLN A 24 11.40 -9.39 -15.53
N ASN A 25 10.48 -8.42 -15.64
CA ASN A 25 10.31 -7.64 -16.86
C ASN A 25 10.30 -6.15 -16.51
N PRO A 26 11.46 -5.58 -16.14
CA PRO A 26 11.52 -4.16 -15.74
C PRO A 26 10.97 -3.25 -16.81
N GLY A 27 10.25 -2.22 -16.37
CA GLY A 27 9.57 -1.29 -17.27
C GLY A 27 8.12 -1.64 -17.53
N LEU A 28 7.66 -2.82 -17.08
CA LEU A 28 6.27 -3.24 -17.17
C LEU A 28 5.70 -3.41 -15.76
N PHE A 29 4.41 -3.15 -15.59
CA PHE A 29 3.74 -3.42 -14.32
C PHE A 29 3.42 -4.91 -14.21
N LYS A 30 3.56 -5.45 -13.01
CA LYS A 30 3.24 -6.86 -12.74
C LYS A 30 1.73 -7.07 -12.80
N ALA A 31 1.30 -7.99 -13.65
CA ALA A 31 -0.10 -8.39 -13.72
C ALA A 31 -0.40 -9.38 -12.61
N ASN A 32 -1.53 -9.21 -11.93
CA ASN A 32 -2.03 -10.11 -10.89
C ASN A 32 -0.96 -10.44 -9.85
N PRO A 33 -0.34 -9.43 -9.21
CA PRO A 33 0.67 -9.72 -8.18
C PRO A 33 0.04 -10.50 -7.03
N THR A 34 0.81 -11.44 -6.46
CA THR A 34 0.36 -12.22 -5.31
C THR A 34 0.73 -11.48 -4.04
N LEU A 35 -0.28 -10.96 -3.34
CA LEU A 35 -0.10 -10.17 -2.12
C LEU A 35 -0.33 -11.09 -0.92
N ALA A 36 0.72 -11.32 -0.15
CA ALA A 36 0.69 -12.21 1.01
C ALA A 36 1.08 -11.43 2.27
N ALA A 37 0.78 -12.01 3.42
CA ALA A 37 1.14 -11.39 4.71
C ALA A 37 2.64 -11.12 4.76
N GLY A 38 3.02 -9.92 5.18
CA GLY A 38 4.41 -9.52 5.26
C GLY A 38 4.94 -8.81 4.03
N ASP A 39 4.22 -8.87 2.89
CA ASP A 39 4.67 -8.23 1.65
C ASP A 39 4.40 -6.73 1.64
N VAL A 40 3.39 -6.30 2.37
CA VAL A 40 3.00 -4.88 2.44
C VAL A 40 2.93 -4.48 3.90
N LYS A 41 3.72 -3.48 4.26
CA LYS A 41 3.82 -3.02 5.65
C LYS A 41 3.58 -1.52 5.74
N ILE A 42 3.17 -1.09 6.92
CA ILE A 42 2.94 0.32 7.22
C ILE A 42 3.93 0.79 8.28
N ILE A 43 4.46 1.99 8.10
CA ILE A 43 5.35 2.64 9.05
C ILE A 43 4.73 3.99 9.39
N LYS A 44 4.46 4.23 10.67
CA LYS A 44 3.85 5.48 11.14
C LYS A 44 4.92 6.31 11.84
N ASP A 45 5.10 7.55 11.39
CA ASP A 45 6.02 8.52 12.02
C ASP A 45 7.44 7.95 12.18
N ASN A 46 7.93 7.22 11.16
CA ASN A 46 9.25 6.58 11.16
C ASN A 46 9.42 5.56 12.29
N GLY A 47 8.32 4.98 12.74
CA GLY A 47 8.35 3.96 13.79
C GLY A 47 8.64 2.57 13.26
N THR A 48 8.14 1.55 13.96
CA THR A 48 8.33 0.15 13.58
C THR A 48 7.34 -0.25 12.48
N ALA A 49 7.83 -0.98 11.49
CA ALA A 49 6.97 -1.50 10.41
C ALA A 49 6.02 -2.57 10.97
N ALA A 50 4.78 -2.55 10.51
CA ALA A 50 3.76 -3.51 10.90
C ALA A 50 2.95 -3.92 9.67
N ASP A 51 2.32 -5.10 9.72
CA ASP A 51 1.46 -5.54 8.64
C ASP A 51 0.20 -4.67 8.58
N LEU A 52 -0.34 -4.52 7.37
CA LEU A 52 -1.61 -3.82 7.19
C LEU A 52 -2.75 -4.63 7.83
N ALA A 53 -3.77 -3.93 8.32
CA ALA A 53 -4.98 -4.58 8.85
C ALA A 53 -5.67 -5.39 7.77
N SER A 54 -5.66 -4.92 6.53
CA SER A 54 -6.23 -5.62 5.38
C SER A 54 -5.20 -5.65 4.27
N LEU A 55 -4.95 -6.86 3.70
CA LEU A 55 -4.07 -6.96 2.54
C LEU A 55 -4.67 -6.20 1.37
N PRO A 56 -3.84 -5.50 0.58
CA PRO A 56 -4.33 -4.88 -0.65
C PRO A 56 -4.89 -5.92 -1.61
N THR A 57 -5.76 -5.48 -2.49
CA THR A 57 -6.41 -6.34 -3.48
C THR A 57 -6.09 -5.86 -4.89
N VAL A 58 -6.10 -6.79 -5.83
CA VAL A 58 -5.90 -6.47 -7.25
C VAL A 58 -7.26 -6.15 -7.86
N SER A 59 -7.42 -4.96 -8.43
CA SER A 59 -8.70 -4.51 -8.97
C SER A 59 -8.45 -3.73 -10.28
N PRO A 60 -9.03 -4.13 -11.41
CA PRO A 60 -9.90 -5.30 -11.57
C PRO A 60 -9.15 -6.62 -11.39
N ALA A 61 -9.90 -7.71 -11.18
CA ALA A 61 -9.31 -9.02 -10.93
C ALA A 61 -8.29 -9.39 -12.01
N SER A 62 -7.15 -9.94 -11.60
CA SER A 62 -6.03 -10.34 -12.46
C SER A 62 -5.42 -9.19 -13.26
N GLY A 63 -5.72 -7.95 -12.85
CA GLY A 63 -5.15 -6.76 -13.51
C GLY A 63 -3.83 -6.33 -12.89
N LYS A 64 -3.45 -5.09 -13.16
CA LYS A 64 -2.16 -4.53 -12.72
C LYS A 64 -2.29 -3.51 -11.59
N VAL A 65 -3.50 -3.07 -11.28
CA VAL A 65 -3.75 -2.06 -10.26
C VAL A 65 -3.95 -2.73 -8.90
N VAL A 66 -3.24 -2.25 -7.90
CA VAL A 66 -3.35 -2.73 -6.53
C VAL A 66 -4.07 -1.67 -5.71
N ASP A 67 -5.21 -2.04 -5.15
CA ASP A 67 -6.04 -1.15 -4.33
C ASP A 67 -5.68 -1.34 -2.87
N VAL A 68 -5.22 -0.27 -2.22
CA VAL A 68 -4.78 -0.27 -0.84
C VAL A 68 -5.79 0.49 0.00
N ALA A 69 -6.36 -0.18 1.00
CA ALA A 69 -7.32 0.44 1.93
C ALA A 69 -6.69 0.52 3.32
N LEU A 70 -6.51 1.73 3.82
CA LEU A 70 -5.96 1.98 5.15
C LEU A 70 -7.08 2.36 6.10
N THR A 71 -7.02 1.82 7.32
CA THR A 71 -8.03 2.12 8.35
C THR A 71 -7.75 3.48 8.99
N ALA A 72 -8.75 4.00 9.72
CA ALA A 72 -8.59 5.23 10.49
C ALA A 72 -7.44 5.12 11.48
N THR A 73 -7.27 3.95 12.13
CA THR A 73 -6.17 3.73 13.06
C THR A 73 -4.82 3.79 12.35
N GLU A 74 -4.72 3.20 11.16
CA GLU A 74 -3.49 3.24 10.37
C GLU A 74 -3.18 4.66 9.90
N MET A 75 -4.18 5.48 9.70
CA MET A 75 -4.03 6.87 9.28
C MET A 75 -3.84 7.83 10.45
N ASN A 76 -3.80 7.34 11.68
CA ASN A 76 -3.62 8.20 12.86
C ASN A 76 -2.14 8.46 13.11
N ALA A 77 -1.53 9.26 12.25
CA ALA A 77 -0.12 9.61 12.32
C ALA A 77 0.11 10.89 11.51
N ASP A 78 1.25 11.53 11.74
CA ASP A 78 1.64 12.71 10.96
C ASP A 78 2.21 12.32 9.60
N LYS A 79 2.83 11.14 9.54
CA LYS A 79 3.38 10.60 8.29
C LYS A 79 3.14 9.10 8.26
N VAL A 80 2.58 8.62 7.15
CA VAL A 80 2.30 7.19 6.95
C VAL A 80 3.07 6.74 5.71
N THR A 81 3.91 5.72 5.86
CA THR A 81 4.64 5.13 4.74
C THR A 81 4.15 3.71 4.55
N VAL A 82 3.76 3.37 3.32
CA VAL A 82 3.37 2.01 2.97
C VAL A 82 4.43 1.45 2.05
N ILE A 83 5.06 0.34 2.46
CA ILE A 83 6.15 -0.27 1.71
C ILE A 83 5.71 -1.62 1.15
N PHE A 84 5.98 -1.83 -0.14
CA PHE A 84 5.65 -3.05 -0.88
C PHE A 84 6.95 -3.77 -1.19
N SER A 85 7.18 -4.92 -0.54
CA SER A 85 8.39 -5.70 -0.73
C SER A 85 8.03 -7.18 -0.68
N ASP A 86 8.06 -7.84 -1.85
CA ASP A 86 7.71 -9.25 -1.96
C ASP A 86 8.76 -10.07 -1.22
N GLN A 87 8.30 -10.89 -0.29
CA GLN A 87 9.19 -11.71 0.54
C GLN A 87 9.56 -13.04 -0.11
N THR A 88 9.01 -13.34 -1.29
CA THR A 88 9.39 -14.56 -2.01
C THR A 88 10.71 -14.36 -2.74
N SER A 89 11.38 -15.46 -3.11
CA SER A 89 12.65 -15.41 -3.80
C SER A 89 12.57 -16.32 -5.03
N PRO A 90 12.65 -15.75 -6.26
CA PRO A 90 12.77 -14.31 -6.56
C PRO A 90 11.47 -13.57 -6.33
N PRO A 91 11.53 -12.26 -6.09
CA PRO A 91 10.31 -11.47 -5.90
C PRO A 91 9.53 -11.29 -7.20
N GLU A 92 8.22 -11.08 -7.08
CA GLU A 92 7.38 -10.82 -8.23
C GLU A 92 7.47 -9.37 -8.71
N TRP A 93 7.73 -8.44 -7.79
CA TRP A 93 7.83 -7.01 -8.12
C TRP A 93 9.04 -6.38 -7.44
N CYS A 94 9.44 -5.20 -7.94
CA CYS A 94 10.51 -4.42 -7.35
C CYS A 94 10.00 -3.70 -6.09
N ASP A 95 10.86 -3.53 -5.10
CA ASP A 95 10.50 -2.80 -3.88
C ASP A 95 9.97 -1.42 -4.21
N PHE A 96 8.92 -1.00 -3.52
CA PHE A 96 8.24 0.25 -3.78
C PHE A 96 7.64 0.79 -2.48
N ALA A 97 7.65 2.11 -2.32
CA ALA A 97 7.07 2.72 -1.13
C ALA A 97 6.29 3.98 -1.49
N VAL A 98 5.22 4.23 -0.74
CA VAL A 98 4.39 5.44 -0.87
C VAL A 98 4.36 6.12 0.48
N THR A 99 4.63 7.42 0.51
CA THR A 99 4.54 8.22 1.72
C THR A 99 3.31 9.12 1.64
N ILE A 100 2.51 9.10 2.69
CA ILE A 100 1.28 9.88 2.81
C ILE A 100 1.44 10.85 3.97
N ILE A 101 1.13 12.13 3.73
CA ILE A 101 1.12 13.15 4.78
C ILE A 101 -0.34 13.52 5.03
N PRO A 102 -1.01 12.90 6.02
CA PRO A 102 -2.42 13.19 6.26
C PRO A 102 -2.63 14.62 6.73
N GLN A 103 -3.73 15.20 6.28
CA GLN A 103 -4.14 16.52 6.76
C GLN A 103 -4.64 16.41 8.19
N SER A 104 -4.55 17.49 8.93
CA SER A 104 -5.12 17.53 10.28
C SER A 104 -6.64 17.35 10.21
N ALA A 105 -7.16 16.60 11.17
CA ALA A 105 -8.60 16.35 11.26
C ALA A 105 -9.35 17.61 11.65
#